data_a8cbaef676ea169f6c7fd35aed6ac625
#
_entry.id   a8cbaef676ea169f6c7fd35aed6ac625
#
_cell.length_a   1.000
_cell.length_b   1.000
_cell.length_c   1.000
_cell.angle_alpha   90.00
_cell.angle_beta   90.00
_cell.angle_gamma   90.00
#
_symmetry.space_group_name_H-M   'P 1'
#
loop_
_entity.id
_entity.type
_entity.pdbx_description
1 polymer ?
#
loop_
_entity_poly.entity_id
_entity_poly.type
_entity_poly.pdbx_seq_one_letter_code
_entity_poly.pdbx_strand_id
1 'polypeptide(L)'
;KDIILFSLALTDQTSDKTYGWLKNNQELINVATSRAREQLVVIGSSRNLERLHREHERDDVYELVEYVRSNGTCEVTPQTVASRALGIKPYSTKTEASFLLTLNHALENVLNNNRKCSVKKEVAISQVFQENTSGIRLFYSGRFDFVIYEKAYGGREMPILAIELDGKEHMTDEAVKRRDREKQEICREHGFELIRVENSYARRYYYMKQILETYFKNVR
;
A
#
# COMPACT_ATOMS: atom_id res chain seq x y z
N LYS A 1 18.90 -18.74 17.34
CA LYS A 1 18.29 -19.07 16.02
C LYS A 1 19.41 -19.19 15.01
N ASP A 2 19.24 -20.04 14.02
CA ASP A 2 20.32 -20.34 13.09
C ASP A 2 20.55 -19.17 12.13
N ILE A 3 19.48 -18.58 11.60
CA ILE A 3 19.53 -17.43 10.70
C ILE A 3 18.81 -16.24 11.34
N ILE A 4 19.41 -15.07 11.26
CA ILE A 4 18.81 -13.79 11.63
C ILE A 4 18.72 -12.90 10.41
N LEU A 5 17.53 -12.34 10.16
CA LEU A 5 17.31 -11.29 9.17
C LEU A 5 17.26 -9.94 9.91
N PHE A 6 18.25 -9.09 9.66
CA PHE A 6 18.33 -7.76 10.24
C PHE A 6 18.00 -6.70 9.19
N SER A 7 16.79 -6.15 9.26
CA SER A 7 16.34 -5.12 8.33
C SER A 7 16.48 -3.73 8.92
N LEU A 8 17.26 -2.88 8.28
CA LEU A 8 17.46 -1.49 8.69
C LEU A 8 16.29 -0.57 8.38
N ALA A 9 15.44 -0.96 7.41
CA ALA A 9 14.23 -0.21 6.99
C ALA A 9 14.47 1.30 6.73
N LEU A 10 15.69 1.68 6.30
CA LEU A 10 16.03 3.06 5.97
C LEU A 10 15.43 3.47 4.63
N THR A 11 14.73 4.60 4.61
CA THR A 11 14.09 5.18 3.43
C THR A 11 14.59 6.60 3.18
N ASP A 12 14.28 7.17 2.01
CA ASP A 12 14.60 8.58 1.70
C ASP A 12 13.93 9.58 2.66
N GLN A 13 12.90 9.16 3.39
CA GLN A 13 12.19 9.96 4.40
C GLN A 13 12.71 9.75 5.83
N THR A 14 13.68 8.84 6.04
CA THR A 14 14.25 8.63 7.37
C THR A 14 15.01 9.88 7.79
N SER A 15 14.60 10.47 8.93
CA SER A 15 15.21 11.67 9.48
C SER A 15 16.50 11.34 10.24
N ASP A 16 17.40 12.34 10.37
CA ASP A 16 18.61 12.22 11.19
C ASP A 16 18.29 11.88 12.66
N LYS A 17 17.16 12.39 13.18
CA LYS A 17 16.70 12.08 14.53
C LYS A 17 16.34 10.61 14.70
N THR A 18 15.63 10.04 13.73
CA THR A 18 15.24 8.62 13.75
C THR A 18 16.45 7.73 13.61
N TYR A 19 17.37 8.08 12.71
CA TYR A 19 18.62 7.35 12.55
C TYR A 19 19.53 7.49 13.76
N GLY A 20 19.64 8.69 14.34
CA GLY A 20 20.37 8.95 15.56
C GLY A 20 19.91 8.10 16.75
N TRP A 21 18.59 7.86 16.86
CA TRP A 21 18.06 6.92 17.84
C TRP A 21 18.55 5.49 17.57
N LEU A 22 18.51 5.03 16.32
CA LEU A 22 18.94 3.68 15.96
C LEU A 22 20.43 3.47 16.22
N LYS A 23 21.31 4.36 15.72
CA LYS A 23 22.76 4.22 15.86
C LYS A 23 23.25 4.31 17.32
N ASN A 24 22.50 4.98 18.18
CA ASN A 24 22.82 5.10 19.61
C ASN A 24 22.26 3.96 20.47
N ASN A 25 21.50 3.03 19.89
CA ASN A 25 20.96 1.86 20.59
C ASN A 25 21.83 0.61 20.38
N GLN A 26 23.06 0.66 20.87
CA GLN A 26 24.02 -0.43 20.75
C GLN A 26 23.47 -1.76 21.29
N GLU A 27 22.71 -1.73 22.38
CA GLU A 27 22.11 -2.94 22.97
C GLU A 27 21.15 -3.63 22.00
N LEU A 28 20.35 -2.86 21.25
CA LEU A 28 19.42 -3.37 20.26
C LEU A 28 20.17 -4.08 19.11
N ILE A 29 21.25 -3.46 18.63
CA ILE A 29 22.10 -4.00 17.57
C ILE A 29 22.77 -5.28 18.05
N ASN A 30 23.36 -5.27 19.25
CA ASN A 30 24.01 -6.42 19.84
C ASN A 30 23.03 -7.60 20.07
N VAL A 31 21.83 -7.33 20.59
CA VAL A 31 20.81 -8.36 20.77
C VAL A 31 20.36 -8.95 19.43
N ALA A 32 20.21 -8.13 18.40
CA ALA A 32 19.82 -8.59 17.07
C ALA A 32 20.91 -9.46 16.43
N THR A 33 22.18 -9.05 16.49
CA THR A 33 23.29 -9.70 15.79
C THR A 33 23.84 -10.92 16.53
N SER A 34 23.96 -10.89 17.87
CA SER A 34 24.53 -11.97 18.69
C SER A 34 23.71 -13.25 18.73
N ARG A 35 22.47 -13.20 18.26
CA ARG A 35 21.57 -14.37 18.23
C ARG A 35 21.69 -15.21 16.97
N ALA A 36 22.41 -14.75 15.95
CA ALA A 36 22.71 -15.55 14.77
C ALA A 36 23.75 -16.63 15.12
N ARG A 37 23.44 -17.89 14.83
CA ARG A 37 24.36 -19.02 15.04
C ARG A 37 25.12 -19.38 13.77
N GLU A 38 24.44 -19.33 12.63
CA GLU A 38 24.96 -19.75 11.34
C GLU A 38 25.08 -18.56 10.37
N GLN A 39 24.06 -17.72 10.30
CA GLN A 39 24.02 -16.65 9.33
C GLN A 39 23.31 -15.40 9.84
N LEU A 40 23.93 -14.23 9.61
CA LEU A 40 23.31 -12.92 9.74
C LEU A 40 23.13 -12.32 8.34
N VAL A 41 21.89 -12.04 7.97
CA VAL A 41 21.54 -11.36 6.73
C VAL A 41 21.14 -9.93 7.06
N VAL A 42 21.90 -8.95 6.59
CA VAL A 42 21.60 -7.52 6.75
C VAL A 42 20.94 -7.01 5.48
N ILE A 43 19.75 -6.43 5.62
CA ILE A 43 18.96 -5.88 4.52
C ILE A 43 18.82 -4.37 4.72
N GLY A 44 19.22 -3.57 3.75
CA GLY A 44 19.12 -2.13 3.86
C GLY A 44 19.44 -1.41 2.56
N SER A 45 19.24 -0.09 2.57
CA SER A 45 19.60 0.80 1.47
C SER A 45 20.96 1.43 1.76
N SER A 46 21.98 1.05 0.99
CA SER A 46 23.32 1.64 1.08
C SER A 46 23.28 3.16 0.91
N ARG A 47 22.55 3.64 -0.09
CA ARG A 47 22.40 5.07 -0.36
C ARG A 47 21.81 5.83 0.84
N ASN A 48 20.81 5.27 1.51
CA ASN A 48 20.19 5.92 2.67
C ASN A 48 21.10 5.84 3.89
N LEU A 49 21.86 4.77 4.06
CA LEU A 49 22.82 4.63 5.12
C LEU A 49 23.94 5.68 4.96
N GLU A 50 24.54 5.80 3.79
CA GLU A 50 25.57 6.79 3.48
C GLU A 50 25.08 8.23 3.66
N ARG A 51 23.86 8.53 3.26
CA ARG A 51 23.22 9.83 3.47
C ARG A 51 23.10 10.22 4.94
N LEU A 52 22.83 9.25 5.80
CA LEU A 52 22.55 9.43 7.23
C LEU A 52 23.80 9.31 8.11
N HIS A 53 24.85 8.63 7.61
CA HIS A 53 26.13 8.50 8.29
C HIS A 53 26.87 9.85 8.37
N ARG A 54 27.61 10.06 9.46
CA ARG A 54 28.49 11.22 9.68
C ARG A 54 29.89 10.74 10.06
N GLU A 55 30.90 11.10 9.27
CA GLU A 55 32.26 10.56 9.34
C GLU A 55 32.95 10.67 10.70
N HIS A 56 32.54 11.59 11.56
CA HIS A 56 33.21 11.82 12.85
C HIS A 56 32.35 11.42 14.05
N GLU A 57 31.23 10.75 13.80
CA GLU A 57 30.33 10.27 14.83
C GLU A 57 30.40 8.75 14.94
N ARG A 58 30.27 8.25 16.18
CA ARG A 58 30.13 6.82 16.40
C ARG A 58 28.82 6.31 15.74
N ASP A 59 28.93 5.27 14.96
CA ASP A 59 27.80 4.71 14.20
C ASP A 59 27.92 3.19 14.07
N ASP A 60 27.48 2.50 15.12
CA ASP A 60 27.57 1.05 15.21
C ASP A 60 26.77 0.33 14.11
N VAL A 61 25.73 1.00 13.54
CA VAL A 61 24.95 0.47 12.40
C VAL A 61 25.78 0.50 11.12
N TYR A 62 26.46 1.62 10.89
CA TYR A 62 27.32 1.77 9.72
C TYR A 62 28.51 0.81 9.79
N GLU A 63 29.15 0.71 10.96
CA GLU A 63 30.27 -0.21 11.19
C GLU A 63 29.86 -1.68 10.98
N LEU A 64 28.67 -2.08 11.46
CA LEU A 64 28.12 -3.41 11.20
C LEU A 64 27.94 -3.68 9.70
N VAL A 65 27.37 -2.74 8.95
CA VAL A 65 27.17 -2.90 7.51
C VAL A 65 28.49 -2.99 6.77
N GLU A 66 29.48 -2.15 7.12
CA GLU A 66 30.81 -2.20 6.51
C GLU A 66 31.56 -3.51 6.86
N TYR A 67 31.40 -4.00 8.08
CA TYR A 67 31.94 -5.29 8.46
C TYR A 67 31.33 -6.44 7.61
N VAL A 68 30.00 -6.44 7.44
CA VAL A 68 29.30 -7.45 6.63
C VAL A 68 29.70 -7.34 5.15
N ARG A 69 29.88 -6.12 4.63
CA ARG A 69 30.35 -5.92 3.25
C ARG A 69 31.77 -6.46 3.03
N SER A 70 32.65 -6.24 4.00
CA SER A 70 34.06 -6.62 3.88
C SER A 70 34.31 -8.11 4.12
N ASN A 71 33.46 -8.77 4.91
CA ASN A 71 33.68 -10.16 5.36
C ASN A 71 32.62 -11.15 4.88
N GLY A 72 31.51 -10.66 4.29
CA GLY A 72 30.41 -11.46 3.84
C GLY A 72 30.22 -11.42 2.32
N THR A 73 29.13 -12.01 1.87
CA THR A 73 28.68 -11.91 0.47
C THR A 73 27.68 -10.76 0.34
N CYS A 74 27.96 -9.82 -0.54
CA CYS A 74 27.07 -8.68 -0.80
C CYS A 74 26.30 -8.92 -2.09
N GLU A 75 24.98 -9.09 -1.99
CA GLU A 75 24.10 -9.10 -3.13
C GLU A 75 23.45 -7.71 -3.28
N VAL A 76 23.86 -6.98 -4.31
CA VAL A 76 23.19 -5.75 -4.69
C VAL A 76 21.99 -6.12 -5.53
N THR A 77 20.82 -6.04 -4.92
CA THR A 77 19.58 -6.08 -5.71
C THR A 77 19.59 -4.84 -6.61
N PRO A 78 19.65 -4.98 -7.94
CA PRO A 78 19.51 -3.82 -8.80
C PRO A 78 18.23 -3.11 -8.39
N GLN A 79 18.20 -1.77 -8.40
CA GLN A 79 16.97 -1.00 -8.17
C GLN A 79 15.95 -1.47 -9.19
N THR A 80 15.29 -2.55 -8.84
CA THR A 80 14.24 -3.12 -9.66
C THR A 80 13.15 -2.07 -9.73
N VAL A 81 12.73 -1.86 -10.94
CA VAL A 81 11.45 -1.27 -11.30
C VAL A 81 10.52 -1.40 -10.09
N ALA A 82 10.14 -0.27 -9.53
CA ALA A 82 9.38 -0.22 -8.29
C ALA A 82 8.29 -1.30 -8.33
N SER A 83 8.08 -2.03 -7.24
CA SER A 83 7.09 -3.11 -7.13
C SER A 83 5.70 -2.73 -7.68
N ARG A 84 5.42 -1.45 -7.77
CA ARG A 84 4.30 -0.80 -8.45
C ARG A 84 4.25 -1.02 -9.96
N ALA A 85 5.39 -1.05 -10.65
CA ALA A 85 5.42 -1.35 -12.09
C ALA A 85 5.03 -2.80 -12.39
N LEU A 86 5.16 -3.69 -11.39
CA LEU A 86 4.70 -5.08 -11.46
C LEU A 86 3.25 -5.24 -10.99
N GLY A 87 2.56 -4.16 -10.58
CA GLY A 87 1.20 -4.22 -10.04
C GLY A 87 1.12 -4.85 -8.64
N ILE A 88 2.25 -5.14 -8.01
CA ILE A 88 2.32 -5.69 -6.66
C ILE A 88 2.36 -4.51 -5.68
N LYS A 89 1.28 -4.29 -4.94
CA LYS A 89 1.29 -3.35 -3.81
C LYS A 89 2.00 -4.00 -2.63
N PRO A 90 3.12 -3.45 -2.13
CA PRO A 90 3.70 -3.92 -0.88
C PRO A 90 2.77 -3.46 0.25
N TYR A 91 2.01 -4.39 0.81
CA TYR A 91 1.18 -4.26 2.01
C TYR A 91 0.16 -3.11 2.03
N SER A 92 -0.99 -3.38 2.63
CA SER A 92 -1.98 -2.36 2.99
C SER A 92 -1.30 -1.27 3.82
N THR A 93 -1.24 -0.07 3.28
CA THR A 93 -0.64 1.07 3.98
C THR A 93 -1.48 1.40 5.22
N LYS A 94 -0.88 2.04 6.23
CA LYS A 94 -1.65 2.56 7.38
C LYS A 94 -2.81 3.46 6.94
N THR A 95 -2.68 4.11 5.78
CA THR A 95 -3.71 4.94 5.17
C THR A 95 -4.89 4.10 4.69
N GLU A 96 -4.65 3.00 3.98
CA GLU A 96 -5.72 2.09 3.52
C GLU A 96 -6.47 1.44 4.68
N ALA A 97 -5.75 1.02 5.75
CA ALA A 97 -6.39 0.47 6.94
C ALA A 97 -7.28 1.52 7.64
N SER A 98 -6.78 2.76 7.79
CA SER A 98 -7.56 3.86 8.35
C SER A 98 -8.74 4.25 7.47
N PHE A 99 -8.55 4.21 6.15
CA PHE A 99 -9.61 4.48 5.19
C PHE A 99 -10.72 3.44 5.28
N LEU A 100 -10.38 2.15 5.35
CA LEU A 100 -11.36 1.08 5.50
C LEU A 100 -12.25 1.27 6.74
N LEU A 101 -11.65 1.64 7.88
CA LEU A 101 -12.40 1.94 9.10
C LEU A 101 -13.34 3.14 8.90
N THR A 102 -12.85 4.21 8.29
CA THR A 102 -13.65 5.40 8.00
C THR A 102 -14.78 5.10 7.03
N LEU A 103 -14.50 4.31 5.98
CA LEU A 103 -15.47 3.90 4.97
C LEU A 103 -16.59 3.03 5.57
N ASN A 104 -16.23 2.01 6.36
CA ASN A 104 -17.22 1.15 7.03
C ASN A 104 -18.12 1.98 7.98
N HIS A 105 -17.51 2.83 8.80
CA HIS A 105 -18.28 3.68 9.71
C HIS A 105 -19.21 4.66 8.96
N ALA A 106 -18.74 5.25 7.84
CA ALA A 106 -19.58 6.10 7.01
C ALA A 106 -20.72 5.31 6.36
N LEU A 107 -20.43 4.11 5.87
CA LEU A 107 -21.41 3.23 5.22
C LEU A 107 -22.53 2.82 6.18
N GLU A 108 -22.19 2.42 7.41
CA GLU A 108 -23.15 2.08 8.47
C GLU A 108 -24.11 3.24 8.79
N ASN A 109 -23.62 4.47 8.71
CA ASN A 109 -24.42 5.67 9.04
C ASN A 109 -25.19 6.25 7.85
N VAL A 110 -24.90 5.83 6.64
CA VAL A 110 -25.61 6.28 5.42
C VAL A 110 -26.71 5.29 4.99
N LEU A 111 -26.48 4.02 5.28
CA LEU A 111 -27.42 2.97 4.89
C LEU A 111 -28.67 2.96 5.78
N ASN A 112 -29.83 2.87 5.15
CA ASN A 112 -31.07 2.57 5.85
C ASN A 112 -31.07 1.10 6.28
N ASN A 113 -31.83 0.77 7.35
CA ASN A 113 -31.92 -0.58 7.95
C ASN A 113 -32.22 -1.73 6.97
N ASN A 114 -32.68 -1.43 5.76
CA ASN A 114 -33.05 -2.42 4.74
C ASN A 114 -31.93 -2.76 3.74
N ARG A 115 -30.85 -1.97 3.70
CA ARG A 115 -29.70 -2.22 2.80
C ARG A 115 -28.52 -2.77 3.59
N LYS A 116 -28.00 -3.90 3.20
CA LYS A 116 -26.81 -4.51 3.82
C LYS A 116 -25.67 -4.48 2.81
N CYS A 117 -24.64 -3.71 3.12
CA CYS A 117 -23.44 -3.63 2.30
C CYS A 117 -22.22 -4.13 3.05
N SER A 118 -21.24 -4.60 2.30
CA SER A 118 -19.93 -5.02 2.78
C SER A 118 -18.83 -4.38 1.93
N VAL A 119 -17.67 -4.12 2.51
CA VAL A 119 -16.50 -3.59 1.78
C VAL A 119 -15.46 -4.68 1.65
N LYS A 120 -15.00 -4.94 0.43
CA LYS A 120 -13.87 -5.85 0.15
C LYS A 120 -12.68 -5.05 -0.38
N LYS A 121 -11.48 -5.48 0.00
CA LYS A 121 -10.21 -4.87 -0.41
C LYS A 121 -9.57 -5.66 -1.55
N GLU A 122 -8.75 -4.96 -2.35
CA GLU A 122 -7.89 -5.58 -3.37
C GLU A 122 -8.68 -6.53 -4.30
N VAL A 123 -9.84 -6.10 -4.76
CA VAL A 123 -10.72 -6.92 -5.58
C VAL A 123 -10.27 -6.91 -7.03
N ALA A 124 -10.03 -8.08 -7.62
CA ALA A 124 -9.69 -8.17 -9.03
C ALA A 124 -10.83 -7.63 -9.92
N ILE A 125 -10.49 -6.87 -10.97
CA ILE A 125 -11.47 -6.31 -11.90
C ILE A 125 -12.33 -7.42 -12.51
N SER A 126 -11.73 -8.56 -12.85
CA SER A 126 -12.41 -9.75 -13.37
C SER A 126 -13.34 -10.45 -12.36
N GLN A 127 -13.30 -10.11 -11.08
CA GLN A 127 -14.27 -10.56 -10.08
C GLN A 127 -15.46 -9.62 -9.93
N VAL A 128 -15.31 -8.37 -10.37
CA VAL A 128 -16.38 -7.36 -10.38
C VAL A 128 -17.23 -7.50 -11.63
N PHE A 129 -16.59 -7.71 -12.78
CA PHE A 129 -17.23 -7.82 -14.07
C PHE A 129 -17.04 -9.23 -14.65
N GLN A 130 -18.07 -9.75 -15.32
CA GLN A 130 -18.05 -11.11 -15.88
C GLN A 130 -17.30 -11.21 -17.21
N GLU A 131 -17.34 -10.15 -18.02
CA GLU A 131 -16.76 -10.13 -19.36
C GLU A 131 -15.88 -8.89 -19.56
N ASN A 132 -14.84 -9.03 -20.37
CA ASN A 132 -13.98 -7.91 -20.77
C ASN A 132 -14.53 -7.22 -22.02
N THR A 133 -15.55 -6.40 -21.86
CA THR A 133 -16.16 -5.65 -22.98
C THR A 133 -15.25 -4.57 -23.54
N SER A 134 -14.38 -4.02 -22.74
CA SER A 134 -13.43 -2.96 -23.14
C SER A 134 -12.25 -3.46 -23.98
N GLY A 135 -11.94 -4.77 -23.97
CA GLY A 135 -10.76 -5.34 -24.60
C GLY A 135 -9.42 -4.95 -23.93
N ILE A 136 -9.47 -4.21 -22.82
CA ILE A 136 -8.29 -3.71 -22.11
C ILE A 136 -7.64 -4.85 -21.31
N ARG A 137 -6.31 -5.04 -21.46
CA ARG A 137 -5.57 -6.12 -20.79
C ARG A 137 -5.58 -5.99 -19.25
N LEU A 138 -5.67 -4.77 -18.73
CA LEU A 138 -5.73 -4.51 -17.30
C LEU A 138 -6.93 -5.21 -16.62
N PHE A 139 -7.98 -5.55 -17.37
CA PHE A 139 -9.12 -6.32 -16.88
C PHE A 139 -8.69 -7.62 -16.16
N TYR A 140 -7.69 -8.32 -16.67
CA TYR A 140 -7.24 -9.60 -16.12
C TYR A 140 -6.22 -9.46 -14.98
N SER A 141 -5.45 -8.39 -14.95
CA SER A 141 -4.36 -8.18 -13.98
C SER A 141 -4.62 -7.07 -12.97
N GLY A 142 -5.59 -6.20 -13.25
CA GLY A 142 -5.91 -5.05 -12.41
C GLY A 142 -6.76 -5.42 -11.19
N ARG A 143 -6.68 -4.54 -10.17
CA ARG A 143 -7.48 -4.64 -8.95
C ARG A 143 -7.99 -3.28 -8.57
N PHE A 144 -9.17 -3.24 -7.96
CA PHE A 144 -9.67 -2.08 -7.24
C PHE A 144 -9.21 -2.12 -5.79
N ASP A 145 -8.88 -0.97 -5.22
CA ASP A 145 -8.46 -0.87 -3.82
C ASP A 145 -9.58 -1.31 -2.88
N PHE A 146 -10.78 -0.82 -3.14
CA PHE A 146 -11.99 -1.16 -2.39
C PHE A 146 -13.18 -1.32 -3.32
N VAL A 147 -14.03 -2.30 -3.03
CA VAL A 147 -15.32 -2.48 -3.71
C VAL A 147 -16.40 -2.66 -2.65
N ILE A 148 -17.47 -1.89 -2.79
CA ILE A 148 -18.67 -2.04 -1.98
C ILE A 148 -19.60 -3.04 -2.66
N TYR A 149 -20.04 -4.01 -1.90
CA TYR A 149 -21.01 -5.03 -2.32
C TYR A 149 -22.31 -4.83 -1.57
N GLU A 150 -23.42 -4.93 -2.26
CA GLU A 150 -24.76 -4.97 -1.66
C GLU A 150 -25.27 -6.41 -1.62
N LYS A 151 -25.85 -6.80 -0.48
CA LYS A 151 -26.54 -8.10 -0.35
C LYS A 151 -27.91 -8.01 -0.98
N ALA A 152 -28.09 -8.66 -2.12
CA ALA A 152 -29.39 -8.85 -2.76
C ALA A 152 -30.26 -9.88 -2.01
N TYR A 153 -31.54 -9.90 -2.32
CA TYR A 153 -32.44 -10.93 -1.84
C TYR A 153 -31.89 -12.33 -2.20
N GLY A 154 -31.88 -13.25 -1.25
CA GLY A 154 -31.25 -14.57 -1.45
C GLY A 154 -29.79 -14.65 -1.05
N GLY A 155 -29.19 -13.59 -0.48
CA GLY A 155 -27.85 -13.62 0.10
C GLY A 155 -26.68 -13.45 -0.89
N ARG A 156 -26.96 -13.28 -2.18
CA ARG A 156 -25.94 -13.00 -3.20
C ARG A 156 -25.40 -11.59 -3.03
N GLU A 157 -24.07 -11.45 -3.00
CA GLU A 157 -23.41 -10.16 -2.97
C GLU A 157 -23.15 -9.66 -4.38
N MET A 158 -23.58 -8.44 -4.67
CA MET A 158 -23.36 -7.78 -5.96
C MET A 158 -22.48 -6.55 -5.78
N PRO A 159 -21.43 -6.38 -6.57
CA PRO A 159 -20.61 -5.17 -6.52
C PRO A 159 -21.44 -3.98 -7.01
N ILE A 160 -21.36 -2.86 -6.28
CA ILE A 160 -22.15 -1.66 -6.60
C ILE A 160 -21.28 -0.40 -6.79
N LEU A 161 -20.13 -0.33 -6.17
CA LEU A 161 -19.24 0.84 -6.24
C LEU A 161 -17.80 0.43 -6.03
N ALA A 162 -16.87 0.93 -6.85
CA ALA A 162 -15.45 0.84 -6.61
C ALA A 162 -14.88 2.15 -6.09
N ILE A 163 -13.87 2.07 -5.21
CA ILE A 163 -13.17 3.23 -4.66
C ILE A 163 -11.66 2.98 -4.76
N GLU A 164 -10.95 3.96 -5.29
CA GLU A 164 -9.48 4.00 -5.37
C GLU A 164 -8.93 5.06 -4.44
N LEU A 165 -7.79 4.77 -3.80
CA LEU A 165 -7.04 5.73 -3.02
C LEU A 165 -5.87 6.28 -3.81
N ASP A 166 -5.91 7.58 -4.10
CA ASP A 166 -4.87 8.25 -4.86
C ASP A 166 -3.78 8.82 -3.97
N GLY A 167 -2.56 8.32 -4.14
CA GLY A 167 -1.35 8.91 -3.59
C GLY A 167 -0.80 10.04 -4.47
N LYS A 168 0.22 10.74 -3.98
CA LYS A 168 0.91 11.80 -4.75
C LYS A 168 1.50 11.31 -6.08
N GLU A 169 1.78 10.04 -6.20
CA GLU A 169 2.37 9.42 -7.38
C GLU A 169 1.43 9.35 -8.58
N HIS A 170 0.12 9.35 -8.34
CA HIS A 170 -0.90 9.44 -9.41
C HIS A 170 -0.80 10.76 -10.19
N MET A 171 -0.14 11.78 -9.64
CA MET A 171 0.07 13.06 -10.33
C MET A 171 1.33 13.09 -11.20
N THR A 172 2.31 12.22 -10.95
CA THR A 172 3.66 12.33 -11.54
C THR A 172 4.07 11.15 -12.42
N ASP A 173 3.51 9.96 -12.21
CA ASP A 173 3.88 8.74 -12.94
C ASP A 173 2.90 8.44 -14.10
N GLU A 174 3.39 8.51 -15.33
CA GLU A 174 2.59 8.26 -16.54
C GLU A 174 2.07 6.81 -16.63
N ALA A 175 2.81 5.83 -16.07
CA ALA A 175 2.34 4.46 -16.04
C ALA A 175 1.15 4.29 -15.08
N VAL A 176 1.16 5.01 -13.95
CA VAL A 176 0.04 5.06 -13.01
C VAL A 176 -1.16 5.73 -13.66
N LYS A 177 -0.98 6.91 -14.26
CA LYS A 177 -2.05 7.64 -14.96
C LYS A 177 -2.69 6.81 -16.08
N ARG A 178 -1.88 6.03 -16.81
CA ARG A 178 -2.42 5.14 -17.84
C ARG A 178 -3.32 4.05 -17.24
N ARG A 179 -2.88 3.38 -16.17
CA ARG A 179 -3.69 2.37 -15.47
C ARG A 179 -4.97 2.97 -14.90
N ASP A 180 -4.91 4.19 -14.40
CA ASP A 180 -6.06 4.93 -13.88
C ASP A 180 -7.09 5.19 -14.98
N ARG A 181 -6.64 5.63 -16.15
CA ARG A 181 -7.50 5.80 -17.33
C ARG A 181 -8.10 4.48 -17.80
N GLU A 182 -7.30 3.40 -17.83
CA GLU A 182 -7.76 2.07 -18.21
C GLU A 182 -8.82 1.54 -17.24
N LYS A 183 -8.66 1.73 -15.93
CA LYS A 183 -9.68 1.37 -14.93
C LYS A 183 -10.97 2.18 -15.11
N GLN A 184 -10.83 3.48 -15.34
CA GLN A 184 -11.98 4.36 -15.59
C GLN A 184 -12.76 3.93 -16.83
N GLU A 185 -12.04 3.59 -17.90
CA GLU A 185 -12.62 3.11 -19.16
C GLU A 185 -13.37 1.80 -18.95
N ILE A 186 -12.75 0.82 -18.29
CA ILE A 186 -13.40 -0.47 -17.96
C ILE A 186 -14.70 -0.22 -17.17
N CYS A 187 -14.66 0.62 -16.14
CA CYS A 187 -15.86 0.94 -15.34
C CYS A 187 -16.94 1.62 -16.20
N ARG A 188 -16.55 2.55 -17.06
CA ARG A 188 -17.47 3.25 -17.96
C ARG A 188 -18.19 2.30 -18.91
N GLU A 189 -17.47 1.37 -19.53
CA GLU A 189 -18.04 0.39 -20.47
C GLU A 189 -19.04 -0.56 -19.78
N HIS A 190 -18.87 -0.78 -18.47
CA HIS A 190 -19.80 -1.61 -17.67
C HIS A 190 -20.89 -0.80 -16.97
N GLY A 191 -20.96 0.53 -17.18
CA GLY A 191 -21.90 1.39 -16.46
C GLY A 191 -21.70 1.37 -14.94
N PHE A 192 -20.48 1.15 -14.49
CA PHE A 192 -20.12 0.97 -13.08
C PHE A 192 -19.39 2.21 -12.56
N GLU A 193 -19.74 2.68 -11.37
CA GLU A 193 -19.16 3.89 -10.80
C GLU A 193 -17.83 3.59 -10.10
N LEU A 194 -16.83 4.41 -10.40
CA LEU A 194 -15.51 4.41 -9.79
C LEU A 194 -15.25 5.79 -9.16
N ILE A 195 -15.13 5.83 -7.84
CA ILE A 195 -14.80 7.04 -7.09
C ILE A 195 -13.33 7.02 -6.73
N ARG A 196 -12.66 8.16 -6.92
CA ARG A 196 -11.26 8.35 -6.55
C ARG A 196 -11.16 9.28 -5.35
N VAL A 197 -10.42 8.86 -4.33
CA VAL A 197 -10.24 9.59 -3.09
C VAL A 197 -8.77 9.84 -2.85
N GLU A 198 -8.36 11.09 -2.73
CA GLU A 198 -6.99 11.42 -2.36
C GLU A 198 -6.67 10.93 -0.94
N ASN A 199 -5.45 10.46 -0.72
CA ASN A 199 -4.96 9.99 0.58
C ASN A 199 -5.11 11.03 1.70
N SER A 200 -5.09 12.32 1.36
CA SER A 200 -5.32 13.43 2.30
C SER A 200 -6.73 13.44 2.91
N TYR A 201 -7.69 12.82 2.23
CA TYR A 201 -9.09 12.71 2.67
C TYR A 201 -9.43 11.35 3.27
N ALA A 202 -8.51 10.39 3.24
CA ALA A 202 -8.74 9.01 3.66
C ALA A 202 -9.27 8.83 5.10
N ARG A 203 -9.00 9.81 5.98
CA ARG A 203 -9.44 9.79 7.39
C ARG A 203 -10.59 10.76 7.69
N ARG A 204 -11.13 11.42 6.67
CA ARG A 204 -12.18 12.44 6.86
C ARG A 204 -13.56 11.80 6.76
N TYR A 205 -14.12 11.43 7.90
CA TYR A 205 -15.44 10.80 8.01
C TYR A 205 -16.54 11.55 7.28
N TYR A 206 -16.70 12.86 7.51
CA TYR A 206 -17.75 13.65 6.89
C TYR A 206 -17.64 13.72 5.36
N TYR A 207 -16.43 13.75 4.83
CA TYR A 207 -16.19 13.70 3.40
C TYR A 207 -16.64 12.36 2.80
N MET A 208 -16.28 11.25 3.43
CA MET A 208 -16.71 9.91 3.00
C MET A 208 -18.22 9.73 3.12
N LYS A 209 -18.82 10.23 4.21
CA LYS A 209 -20.27 10.19 4.41
C LYS A 209 -20.98 10.95 3.28
N GLN A 210 -20.54 12.15 2.93
CA GLN A 210 -21.13 12.97 1.86
C GLN A 210 -21.04 12.29 0.49
N ILE A 211 -19.88 11.65 0.17
CA ILE A 211 -19.71 10.88 -1.07
C ILE A 211 -20.75 9.75 -1.14
N LEU A 212 -20.84 8.95 -0.08
CA LEU A 212 -21.77 7.83 -0.04
C LEU A 212 -23.22 8.29 -0.06
N GLU A 213 -23.60 9.34 0.65
CA GLU A 213 -24.94 9.92 0.59
C GLU A 213 -25.31 10.36 -0.83
N THR A 214 -24.37 11.00 -1.52
CA THR A 214 -24.56 11.42 -2.91
C THR A 214 -24.75 10.22 -3.84
N TYR A 215 -23.89 9.22 -3.72
CA TYR A 215 -23.97 7.99 -4.48
C TYR A 215 -25.32 7.29 -4.27
N PHE A 216 -25.70 7.02 -3.02
CA PHE A 216 -26.95 6.30 -2.71
C PHE A 216 -28.24 7.10 -3.00
N LYS A 217 -28.14 8.43 -3.15
CA LYS A 217 -29.27 9.25 -3.64
C LYS A 217 -29.48 9.12 -5.15
N ASN A 218 -28.38 8.96 -5.89
CA ASN A 218 -28.42 8.91 -7.37
C ASN A 218 -28.76 7.51 -7.91
N VAL A 219 -28.59 6.47 -7.11
CA VAL A 219 -28.84 5.04 -7.47
C VAL A 219 -30.26 4.59 -7.03
N ARG A 220 -31.20 5.48 -6.89
CA ARG A 220 -32.61 5.17 -6.61
C ARG A 220 -33.38 4.82 -7.87
#